data_955f0d87eb6f50b8130d9efc12c78bc2
#
_entry.id   955f0d87eb6f50b8130d9efc12c78bc2
#
_cell.length_a   1.000
_cell.length_b   1.000
_cell.length_c   1.000
_cell.angle_alpha   90.00
_cell.angle_beta   90.00
_cell.angle_gamma   90.00
#
_symmetry.space_group_name_H-M   'P 1'
#
loop_
_entity.id
_entity.type
_entity.pdbx_description
1 polymer ?
#
loop_
_entity_poly.entity_id
_entity_poly.type
_entity_poly.pdbx_seq_one_letter_code
_entity_poly.pdbx_strand_id
1 'polypeptide(L)'
;NYKLNLYKPMVIYLMRHTAVDVPQGVCYGQTDVPLKPTFETEATQTAANLQGLSFDKVYTSPLTRCVRLATFCGYPDAERDDRLKELNFGDWEMHRFDEIADANLERWYADYLHVKATNGESFEDQYRRVAGFLDELRQKPYEQVAIFAHGGILLNAQIYAGIIKPEEAFSALTPYGGIVKIKLS
;
A
#
# COMPACT_ATOMS: atom_id res chain seq x y z
N ASN A 1 4.97 16.39 38.07
CA ASN A 1 3.95 16.48 37.01
C ASN A 1 4.31 15.56 35.87
N TYR A 2 4.02 14.26 36.04
CA TYR A 2 4.02 13.30 34.94
C TYR A 2 2.77 13.59 34.12
N LYS A 3 2.91 14.29 32.98
CA LYS A 3 1.89 14.26 31.93
C LYS A 3 1.89 12.84 31.41
N LEU A 4 0.94 12.04 31.90
CA LEU A 4 0.54 10.80 31.23
C LEU A 4 0.11 11.22 29.81
N ASN A 5 0.98 10.93 28.85
CA ASN A 5 0.71 11.15 27.45
C ASN A 5 -0.31 10.08 27.06
N LEU A 6 -1.59 10.36 27.29
CA LEU A 6 -2.70 9.53 26.86
C LEU A 6 -2.85 9.68 25.34
N TYR A 7 -1.87 9.16 24.59
CA TYR A 7 -2.09 8.94 23.18
C TYR A 7 -3.21 7.91 23.04
N LYS A 8 -4.37 8.37 22.62
CA LYS A 8 -5.42 7.43 22.21
C LYS A 8 -4.85 6.62 21.04
N PRO A 9 -5.02 5.28 21.07
CA PRO A 9 -4.56 4.47 19.95
C PRO A 9 -5.29 4.87 18.67
N MET A 10 -4.54 5.00 17.57
CA MET A 10 -5.09 5.25 16.24
C MET A 10 -5.32 3.92 15.55
N VAL A 11 -6.51 3.71 15.02
CA VAL A 11 -6.83 2.54 14.20
C VAL A 11 -6.79 2.96 12.73
N ILE A 12 -6.04 2.21 11.93
CA ILE A 12 -5.88 2.47 10.50
C ILE A 12 -6.38 1.27 9.71
N TYR A 13 -7.31 1.52 8.80
CA TYR A 13 -7.78 0.54 7.81
C TYR A 13 -7.10 0.84 6.48
N LEU A 14 -6.35 -0.13 5.97
CA LEU A 14 -5.66 -0.01 4.69
C LEU A 14 -6.32 -0.95 3.68
N MET A 15 -6.74 -0.40 2.55
CA MET A 15 -7.39 -1.12 1.47
C MET A 15 -6.47 -1.22 0.28
N ARG A 16 -6.28 -2.44 -0.24
CA ARG A 16 -5.58 -2.66 -1.50
C ARG A 16 -6.54 -2.40 -2.66
N HIS A 17 -6.06 -1.75 -3.72
CA HIS A 17 -6.84 -1.56 -4.95
C HIS A 17 -7.35 -2.89 -5.51
N THR A 18 -8.34 -2.82 -6.40
CA THR A 18 -8.89 -3.98 -7.09
C THR A 18 -7.96 -4.50 -8.18
N ALA A 19 -8.29 -5.63 -8.79
CA ALA A 19 -7.45 -6.31 -9.77
C ALA A 19 -7.11 -5.43 -10.98
N VAL A 20 -5.86 -5.51 -11.42
CA VAL A 20 -5.32 -4.74 -12.55
C VAL A 20 -5.36 -5.56 -13.83
N ASP A 21 -5.55 -4.86 -14.96
CA ASP A 21 -5.54 -5.46 -16.30
C ASP A 21 -4.11 -5.42 -16.87
N VAL A 22 -3.26 -6.25 -16.30
CA VAL A 22 -1.86 -6.42 -16.70
C VAL A 22 -1.61 -7.91 -16.89
N PRO A 23 -0.94 -8.32 -17.99
CA PRO A 23 -0.63 -9.74 -18.21
C PRO A 23 0.14 -10.33 -17.03
N GLN A 24 -0.18 -11.56 -16.68
CA GLN A 24 0.54 -12.27 -15.63
C GLN A 24 2.03 -12.36 -15.94
N GLY A 25 2.88 -12.11 -14.94
CA GLY A 25 4.32 -12.12 -15.10
C GLY A 25 4.93 -10.79 -15.54
N VAL A 26 4.12 -9.77 -15.79
CA VAL A 26 4.60 -8.41 -16.06
C VAL A 26 4.84 -7.67 -14.76
N CYS A 27 6.02 -7.07 -14.63
CA CYS A 27 6.39 -6.23 -13.50
C CYS A 27 5.67 -4.88 -13.58
N TYR A 28 5.02 -4.47 -12.51
CA TYR A 28 4.48 -3.12 -12.39
C TYR A 28 4.50 -2.66 -10.94
N GLY A 29 4.65 -1.37 -10.73
CA GLY A 29 4.61 -0.75 -9.42
C GLY A 29 4.01 0.65 -9.52
N GLN A 30 4.79 1.64 -9.93
CA GLN A 30 4.32 3.03 -10.04
C GLN A 30 3.69 3.36 -11.39
N THR A 31 3.82 2.51 -12.38
CA THR A 31 3.10 2.70 -13.66
C THR A 31 1.59 2.73 -13.39
N ASP A 32 0.90 3.68 -13.99
CA ASP A 32 -0.55 3.83 -13.81
C ASP A 32 -1.30 2.85 -14.73
N VAL A 33 -1.39 1.62 -14.28
CA VAL A 33 -1.97 0.51 -15.04
C VAL A 33 -3.50 0.51 -14.96
N PRO A 34 -4.20 0.00 -16.01
CA PRO A 34 -5.65 -0.08 -16.03
C PRO A 34 -6.18 -1.15 -15.08
N LEU A 35 -7.43 -0.99 -14.69
CA LEU A 35 -8.17 -1.96 -13.87
C LEU A 35 -8.90 -2.98 -14.75
N LYS A 36 -9.09 -4.17 -14.22
CA LYS A 36 -9.93 -5.19 -14.89
C LYS A 36 -11.39 -4.74 -14.97
N PRO A 37 -12.16 -5.26 -15.95
CA PRO A 37 -13.60 -5.00 -16.06
C PRO A 37 -14.41 -5.42 -14.83
N THR A 38 -13.86 -6.27 -13.97
CA THR A 38 -14.46 -6.72 -12.70
C THR A 38 -14.38 -5.67 -11.58
N PHE A 39 -13.89 -4.45 -11.87
CA PHE A 39 -13.71 -3.40 -10.86
C PHE A 39 -14.96 -3.14 -10.03
N GLU A 40 -16.11 -2.97 -10.67
CA GLU A 40 -17.34 -2.60 -9.96
C GLU A 40 -17.77 -3.70 -8.98
N THR A 41 -17.68 -4.96 -9.37
CA THR A 41 -17.99 -6.10 -8.51
C THR A 41 -17.05 -6.18 -7.32
N GLU A 42 -15.73 -6.05 -7.56
CA GLU A 42 -14.72 -6.08 -6.50
C GLU A 42 -14.86 -4.88 -5.57
N ALA A 43 -15.05 -3.69 -6.11
CA ALA A 43 -15.19 -2.45 -5.34
C ALA A 43 -16.46 -2.47 -4.48
N THR A 44 -17.55 -3.06 -4.97
CA THR A 44 -18.79 -3.25 -4.20
C THR A 44 -18.52 -4.10 -2.96
N GLN A 45 -17.73 -5.16 -3.09
CA GLN A 45 -17.37 -6.01 -1.95
C GLN A 45 -16.49 -5.24 -0.94
N THR A 46 -15.51 -4.49 -1.42
CA THR A 46 -14.68 -3.65 -0.53
C THR A 46 -15.52 -2.62 0.22
N ALA A 47 -16.41 -1.94 -0.50
CA ALA A 47 -17.32 -0.96 0.11
C ALA A 47 -18.25 -1.59 1.16
N ALA A 48 -18.76 -2.79 0.89
CA ALA A 48 -19.58 -3.54 1.84
C ALA A 48 -18.80 -3.86 3.13
N ASN A 49 -17.52 -4.23 3.01
CA ASN A 49 -16.65 -4.52 4.15
C ASN A 49 -16.28 -3.28 4.96
N LEU A 50 -16.46 -2.08 4.41
CA LEU A 50 -16.27 -0.81 5.12
C LEU A 50 -17.57 -0.26 5.71
N GLN A 51 -18.70 -0.91 5.48
CA GLN A 51 -20.01 -0.46 5.95
C GLN A 51 -20.03 -0.37 7.49
N GLY A 52 -20.59 0.71 8.01
CA GLY A 52 -20.67 0.97 9.45
C GLY A 52 -19.41 1.59 10.05
N LEU A 53 -18.33 1.73 9.27
CA LEU A 53 -17.12 2.44 9.71
C LEU A 53 -17.20 3.91 9.31
N SER A 54 -16.71 4.77 10.21
CA SER A 54 -16.53 6.19 9.93
C SER A 54 -15.06 6.56 10.18
N PHE A 55 -14.53 7.44 9.36
CA PHE A 55 -13.13 7.83 9.41
C PHE A 55 -12.97 9.32 9.66
N ASP A 56 -12.04 9.68 10.56
CA ASP A 56 -11.69 11.08 10.81
C ASP A 56 -10.90 11.66 9.63
N LYS A 57 -10.18 10.80 8.91
CA LYS A 57 -9.38 11.18 7.76
C LYS A 57 -9.24 10.00 6.79
N VAL A 58 -9.24 10.31 5.50
CA VAL A 58 -9.02 9.33 4.43
C VAL A 58 -7.89 9.80 3.54
N TYR A 59 -6.93 8.90 3.31
CA TYR A 59 -5.81 9.09 2.40
C TYR A 59 -5.85 8.08 1.26
N THR A 60 -5.22 8.41 0.16
CA THR A 60 -5.06 7.50 -0.98
C THR A 60 -3.70 7.68 -1.66
N SER A 61 -3.16 6.58 -2.19
CA SER A 61 -2.14 6.68 -3.22
C SER A 61 -2.68 7.52 -4.38
N PRO A 62 -1.87 8.37 -5.01
CA PRO A 62 -2.31 9.16 -6.16
C PRO A 62 -2.52 8.34 -7.44
N LEU A 63 -2.11 7.06 -7.47
CA LEU A 63 -2.29 6.20 -8.64
C LEU A 63 -3.78 5.91 -8.87
N THR A 64 -4.19 5.92 -10.12
CA THR A 64 -5.61 5.88 -10.51
C THR A 64 -6.36 4.69 -9.91
N ARG A 65 -5.75 3.52 -9.85
CA ARG A 65 -6.37 2.32 -9.28
C ARG A 65 -6.77 2.46 -7.83
N CYS A 66 -6.02 3.24 -7.05
CA CYS A 66 -6.36 3.53 -5.65
C CYS A 66 -7.39 4.65 -5.54
N VAL A 67 -7.23 5.73 -6.30
CA VAL A 67 -8.18 6.86 -6.33
C VAL A 67 -9.56 6.39 -6.74
N ARG A 68 -9.66 5.51 -7.73
CA ARG A 68 -10.95 4.95 -8.18
C ARG A 68 -11.64 4.14 -7.09
N LEU A 69 -10.90 3.32 -6.36
CA LEU A 69 -11.49 2.56 -5.25
C LEU A 69 -11.95 3.48 -4.13
N ALA A 70 -11.12 4.45 -3.75
CA ALA A 70 -11.49 5.45 -2.73
C ALA A 70 -12.78 6.20 -3.12
N THR A 71 -12.87 6.67 -4.36
CA THR A 71 -14.03 7.37 -4.89
C THR A 71 -15.28 6.48 -4.86
N PHE A 72 -15.17 5.25 -5.32
CA PHE A 72 -16.28 4.29 -5.30
C PHE A 72 -16.80 4.02 -3.88
N CYS A 73 -15.89 3.95 -2.91
CA CYS A 73 -16.23 3.72 -1.51
C CYS A 73 -16.82 4.97 -0.82
N GLY A 74 -16.97 6.08 -1.54
CA GLY A 74 -17.57 7.31 -1.02
C GLY A 74 -16.58 8.38 -0.56
N TYR A 75 -15.30 8.26 -0.94
CA TYR A 75 -14.23 9.18 -0.53
C TYR A 75 -13.53 9.85 -1.73
N PRO A 76 -14.27 10.63 -2.56
CA PRO A 76 -13.68 11.29 -3.72
C PRO A 76 -12.64 12.36 -3.34
N ASP A 77 -12.72 12.89 -2.11
CA ASP A 77 -11.82 13.92 -1.60
C ASP A 77 -10.67 13.36 -0.74
N ALA A 78 -10.43 12.04 -0.79
CA ALA A 78 -9.32 11.42 -0.08
C ALA A 78 -8.01 12.16 -0.41
N GLU A 79 -7.23 12.49 0.62
CA GLU A 79 -5.97 13.20 0.45
C GLU A 79 -4.93 12.29 -0.21
N ARG A 80 -4.37 12.76 -1.31
CA ARG A 80 -3.32 12.04 -2.04
C ARG A 80 -1.96 12.30 -1.41
N ASP A 81 -1.19 11.23 -1.26
CA ASP A 81 0.18 11.34 -0.76
C ASP A 81 1.11 10.41 -1.56
N ASP A 82 2.16 10.97 -2.14
CA ASP A 82 3.11 10.23 -2.98
C ASP A 82 3.84 9.12 -2.24
N ARG A 83 3.97 9.23 -0.92
CA ARG A 83 4.59 8.21 -0.08
C ARG A 83 3.77 6.90 -0.04
N LEU A 84 2.54 6.93 -0.50
CA LEU A 84 1.65 5.77 -0.57
C LEU A 84 1.68 5.05 -1.92
N LYS A 85 2.48 5.51 -2.88
CA LYS A 85 2.68 4.82 -4.16
C LYS A 85 3.29 3.44 -3.96
N GLU A 86 2.98 2.51 -4.86
CA GLU A 86 3.61 1.20 -4.89
C GLU A 86 5.13 1.31 -5.13
N LEU A 87 5.84 0.21 -4.94
CA LEU A 87 7.26 0.12 -5.18
C LEU A 87 7.61 0.60 -6.59
N ASN A 88 8.62 1.45 -6.70
CA ASN A 88 9.16 1.85 -7.99
C ASN A 88 10.11 0.75 -8.49
N PHE A 89 9.68 0.02 -9.52
CA PHE A 89 10.51 -1.02 -10.13
C PHE A 89 11.47 -0.48 -11.21
N GLY A 90 11.56 0.84 -11.37
CA GLY A 90 12.53 1.47 -12.25
C GLY A 90 12.47 0.94 -13.68
N ASP A 91 13.62 0.49 -14.19
CA ASP A 91 13.76 -0.01 -15.56
C ASP A 91 12.94 -1.29 -15.84
N TRP A 92 12.50 -1.98 -14.80
CA TRP A 92 11.74 -3.22 -14.94
C TRP A 92 10.24 -2.99 -15.14
N GLU A 93 9.75 -1.77 -14.91
CA GLU A 93 8.34 -1.43 -15.06
C GLU A 93 7.80 -1.83 -16.44
N MET A 94 6.70 -2.57 -16.46
CA MET A 94 5.97 -3.02 -17.64
C MET A 94 6.73 -4.02 -18.55
N HIS A 95 7.79 -4.63 -18.04
CA HIS A 95 8.47 -5.75 -18.68
C HIS A 95 8.12 -7.07 -18.00
N ARG A 96 8.09 -8.15 -18.77
CA ARG A 96 7.93 -9.48 -18.22
C ARG A 96 9.20 -9.87 -17.44
N PHE A 97 9.01 -10.39 -16.23
CA PHE A 97 10.16 -10.81 -15.41
C PHE A 97 11.07 -11.82 -16.14
N ASP A 98 10.47 -12.74 -16.92
CA ASP A 98 11.22 -13.76 -17.67
C ASP A 98 11.95 -13.19 -18.90
N GLU A 99 11.73 -11.96 -19.27
CA GLU A 99 12.35 -11.27 -20.40
C GLU A 99 13.32 -10.15 -19.97
N ILE A 100 13.44 -9.89 -18.67
CA ILE A 100 14.34 -8.86 -18.16
C ILE A 100 15.79 -9.37 -18.20
N ALA A 101 16.58 -8.80 -19.11
CA ALA A 101 18.00 -9.13 -19.28
C ALA A 101 18.89 -8.18 -18.45
N ASP A 102 18.73 -8.23 -17.13
CA ASP A 102 19.44 -7.39 -16.16
C ASP A 102 20.02 -8.28 -15.06
N ALA A 103 21.35 -8.31 -14.94
CA ALA A 103 22.03 -9.11 -13.91
C ALA A 103 21.60 -8.74 -12.48
N ASN A 104 21.12 -7.50 -12.27
CA ASN A 104 20.62 -7.05 -10.98
C ASN A 104 19.33 -7.77 -10.56
N LEU A 105 18.58 -8.33 -11.51
CA LEU A 105 17.35 -9.06 -11.20
C LEU A 105 17.63 -10.29 -10.30
N GLU A 106 18.69 -11.03 -10.57
CA GLU A 106 19.10 -12.18 -9.75
C GLU A 106 19.47 -11.75 -8.32
N ARG A 107 20.16 -10.62 -8.19
CA ARG A 107 20.47 -10.05 -6.86
C ARG A 107 19.21 -9.67 -6.11
N TRP A 108 18.24 -9.09 -6.82
CA TRP A 108 16.95 -8.71 -6.24
C TRP A 108 16.15 -9.94 -5.79
N TYR A 109 16.11 -11.01 -6.58
CA TYR A 109 15.49 -12.26 -6.16
C TYR A 109 16.13 -12.84 -4.90
N ALA A 110 17.44 -12.70 -4.75
CA ALA A 110 18.16 -13.19 -3.58
C ALA A 110 17.92 -12.33 -2.33
N ASP A 111 17.73 -11.02 -2.49
CA ASP A 111 17.56 -10.07 -1.38
C ASP A 111 16.75 -8.84 -1.79
N TYR A 112 15.46 -9.02 -2.07
CA TYR A 112 14.58 -7.92 -2.45
C TYR A 112 14.38 -6.87 -1.35
N LEU A 113 14.64 -7.23 -0.08
CA LEU A 113 14.52 -6.29 1.03
C LEU A 113 15.52 -5.14 0.89
N HIS A 114 16.73 -5.43 0.47
CA HIS A 114 17.84 -4.47 0.46
C HIS A 114 18.29 -4.08 -0.94
N VAL A 115 18.11 -4.95 -1.93
CA VAL A 115 18.52 -4.68 -3.31
C VAL A 115 17.47 -3.83 -4.01
N LYS A 116 17.90 -2.73 -4.63
CA LYS A 116 17.03 -1.87 -5.43
C LYS A 116 16.78 -2.49 -6.79
N ALA A 117 15.54 -2.38 -7.28
CA ALA A 117 15.31 -2.51 -8.70
C ALA A 117 16.16 -1.47 -9.45
N THR A 118 16.69 -1.83 -10.61
CA THR A 118 17.57 -0.93 -11.37
C THR A 118 16.87 0.39 -11.68
N ASN A 119 17.43 1.50 -11.24
CA ASN A 119 16.83 2.84 -11.28
C ASN A 119 15.50 2.96 -10.53
N GLY A 120 15.29 2.13 -9.54
CA GLY A 120 14.09 2.11 -8.73
C GLY A 120 14.38 2.01 -7.24
N GLU A 121 13.48 1.36 -6.52
CA GLU A 121 13.51 1.21 -5.07
C GLU A 121 13.80 -0.22 -4.63
N SER A 122 14.35 -0.36 -3.42
CA SER A 122 14.26 -1.60 -2.62
C SER A 122 12.98 -1.58 -1.78
N PHE A 123 12.61 -2.75 -1.25
CA PHE A 123 11.51 -2.84 -0.30
C PHE A 123 11.77 -1.99 0.96
N GLU A 124 13.02 -1.92 1.41
CA GLU A 124 13.43 -1.06 2.53
C GLU A 124 13.26 0.43 2.22
N ASP A 125 13.53 0.88 0.99
CA ASP A 125 13.25 2.26 0.56
C ASP A 125 11.77 2.59 0.69
N GLN A 126 10.91 1.68 0.25
CA GLN A 126 9.47 1.83 0.42
C GLN A 126 9.07 1.88 1.89
N TYR A 127 9.64 1.02 2.72
CA TYR A 127 9.41 1.03 4.16
C TYR A 127 9.73 2.40 4.77
N ARG A 128 10.86 2.99 4.40
CA ARG A 128 11.27 4.30 4.96
C ARG A 128 10.25 5.39 4.66
N ARG A 129 9.71 5.43 3.44
CA ARG A 129 8.71 6.46 3.11
C ARG A 129 7.35 6.19 3.75
N VAL A 130 6.97 4.94 3.92
CA VAL A 130 5.76 4.56 4.67
C VAL A 130 5.92 4.88 6.15
N ALA A 131 7.07 4.56 6.75
CA ALA A 131 7.36 4.88 8.14
C ALA A 131 7.32 6.40 8.37
N GLY A 132 7.90 7.19 7.47
CA GLY A 132 7.82 8.66 7.54
C GLY A 132 6.40 9.18 7.51
N PHE A 133 5.56 8.62 6.64
CA PHE A 133 4.13 8.95 6.57
C PHE A 133 3.41 8.59 7.88
N LEU A 134 3.62 7.38 8.40
CA LEU A 134 2.95 6.93 9.62
C LEU A 134 3.45 7.68 10.86
N ASP A 135 4.73 8.01 10.94
CA ASP A 135 5.28 8.83 12.02
C ASP A 135 4.60 10.21 12.07
N GLU A 136 4.39 10.82 10.92
CA GLU A 136 3.67 12.09 10.80
C GLU A 136 2.18 11.93 11.15
N LEU A 137 1.56 10.88 10.65
CA LEU A 137 0.14 10.60 10.90
C LEU A 137 -0.14 10.40 12.39
N ARG A 138 0.75 9.76 13.13
CA ARG A 138 0.61 9.54 14.57
C ARG A 138 0.52 10.83 15.39
N GLN A 139 1.02 11.94 14.85
CA GLN A 139 0.95 13.25 15.52
C GLN A 139 -0.41 13.94 15.31
N LYS A 140 -1.26 13.41 14.44
CA LYS A 140 -2.59 13.97 14.15
C LYS A 140 -3.61 13.50 15.18
N PRO A 141 -4.66 14.31 15.45
CA PRO A 141 -5.68 13.98 16.45
C PRO A 141 -6.75 13.02 15.93
N TYR A 142 -6.39 12.11 15.02
CA TYR A 142 -7.33 11.16 14.44
C TYR A 142 -7.39 9.88 15.27
N GLU A 143 -8.58 9.32 15.44
CA GLU A 143 -8.80 8.03 16.11
C GLU A 143 -8.94 6.90 15.09
N GLN A 144 -9.55 7.17 13.93
CA GLN A 144 -9.80 6.17 12.89
C GLN A 144 -9.52 6.75 11.52
N VAL A 145 -8.63 6.10 10.78
CA VAL A 145 -8.12 6.56 9.48
C VAL A 145 -8.27 5.46 8.44
N ALA A 146 -8.61 5.84 7.21
CA ALA A 146 -8.59 4.94 6.05
C ALA A 146 -7.48 5.33 5.08
N ILE A 147 -6.82 4.34 4.51
CA ILE A 147 -5.77 4.51 3.50
C ILE A 147 -6.04 3.55 2.34
N PHE A 148 -6.21 4.09 1.14
CA PHE A 148 -6.33 3.30 -0.09
C PHE A 148 -4.97 3.25 -0.77
N ALA A 149 -4.40 2.05 -0.89
CA ALA A 149 -3.03 1.91 -1.36
C ALA A 149 -2.78 0.58 -2.08
N HIS A 150 -1.58 0.05 -1.93
CA HIS A 150 -1.02 -1.06 -2.70
C HIS A 150 -0.53 -2.17 -1.78
N GLY A 151 -0.34 -3.36 -2.35
CA GLY A 151 0.13 -4.52 -1.61
C GLY A 151 1.41 -4.27 -0.80
N GLY A 152 2.41 -3.64 -1.41
CA GLY A 152 3.67 -3.31 -0.73
C GLY A 152 3.51 -2.31 0.41
N ILE A 153 2.60 -1.35 0.26
CA ILE A 153 2.28 -0.37 1.31
C ILE A 153 1.62 -1.06 2.50
N LEU A 154 0.65 -1.95 2.24
CA LEU A 154 -0.02 -2.69 3.30
C LEU A 154 0.96 -3.60 4.06
N LEU A 155 1.90 -4.22 3.37
CA LEU A 155 2.96 -5.02 4.00
C LEU A 155 3.84 -4.16 4.90
N ASN A 156 4.32 -3.03 4.39
CA ASN A 156 5.18 -2.13 5.16
C ASN A 156 4.46 -1.50 6.36
N ALA A 157 3.18 -1.20 6.24
CA ALA A 157 2.38 -0.72 7.37
C ALA A 157 2.27 -1.79 8.47
N GLN A 158 2.09 -3.06 8.11
CA GLN A 158 2.06 -4.17 9.05
C GLN A 158 3.42 -4.41 9.71
N ILE A 159 4.51 -4.26 8.97
CA ILE A 159 5.88 -4.31 9.52
C ILE A 159 6.08 -3.18 10.53
N TYR A 160 5.68 -1.96 10.17
CA TYR A 160 5.76 -0.79 11.04
C TYR A 160 5.00 -1.00 12.36
N ALA A 161 3.83 -1.61 12.29
CA ALA A 161 3.00 -1.92 13.46
C ALA A 161 3.46 -3.15 14.24
N GLY A 162 4.49 -3.86 13.80
CA GLY A 162 5.01 -5.06 14.45
C GLY A 162 4.13 -6.30 14.30
N ILE A 163 3.22 -6.33 13.33
CA ILE A 163 2.30 -7.45 13.08
C ILE A 163 3.00 -8.57 12.33
N ILE A 164 3.84 -8.23 11.34
CA ILE A 164 4.64 -9.17 10.56
C ILE A 164 6.11 -8.75 10.58
N LYS A 165 7.01 -9.69 10.34
CA LYS A 165 8.43 -9.43 10.15
C LYS A 165 8.72 -9.18 8.66
N PRO A 166 9.77 -8.39 8.32
CA PRO A 166 10.13 -8.15 6.92
C PRO A 166 10.32 -9.44 6.11
N GLU A 167 10.89 -10.47 6.71
CA GLU A 167 11.15 -11.77 6.07
C GLU A 167 9.86 -12.53 5.72
N GLU A 168 8.74 -12.17 6.33
CA GLU A 168 7.44 -12.82 6.15
C GLU A 168 6.57 -12.10 5.08
N ALA A 169 7.08 -11.01 4.50
CA ALA A 169 6.27 -10.11 3.68
C ALA A 169 5.56 -10.82 2.52
N PHE A 170 6.27 -11.63 1.73
CA PHE A 170 5.65 -12.28 0.58
C PHE A 170 4.51 -13.24 0.94
N SER A 171 4.56 -13.89 2.10
CA SER A 171 3.50 -14.79 2.54
C SER A 171 2.28 -14.07 3.12
N ALA A 172 2.39 -12.76 3.36
CA ALA A 172 1.37 -11.93 3.99
C ALA A 172 0.67 -10.96 3.03
N LEU A 173 0.86 -11.14 1.71
CA LEU A 173 0.28 -10.24 0.71
C LEU A 173 -1.24 -10.26 0.76
N THR A 174 -1.84 -9.10 0.99
CA THR A 174 -3.29 -8.92 0.98
C THR A 174 -3.83 -9.08 -0.44
N PRO A 175 -4.93 -9.82 -0.64
CA PRO A 175 -5.55 -9.94 -1.97
C PRO A 175 -6.10 -8.60 -2.47
N TYR A 176 -6.33 -8.49 -3.77
CA TYR A 176 -6.97 -7.33 -4.38
C TYR A 176 -8.30 -7.00 -3.67
N GLY A 177 -8.53 -5.72 -3.40
CA GLY A 177 -9.72 -5.27 -2.69
C GLY A 177 -9.75 -5.61 -1.20
N GLY A 178 -8.75 -6.32 -0.71
CA GLY A 178 -8.64 -6.73 0.69
C GLY A 178 -8.33 -5.58 1.64
N ILE A 179 -8.59 -5.79 2.91
CA ILE A 179 -8.45 -4.81 3.98
C ILE A 179 -7.53 -5.34 5.07
N VAL A 180 -6.61 -4.49 5.51
CA VAL A 180 -5.76 -4.74 6.67
C VAL A 180 -6.09 -3.68 7.71
N LYS A 181 -6.21 -4.11 8.97
CA LYS A 181 -6.40 -3.21 10.11
C LYS A 181 -5.14 -3.23 10.98
N ILE A 182 -4.59 -2.07 11.24
CA ILE A 182 -3.47 -1.90 12.18
C ILE A 182 -3.87 -0.94 13.29
N LYS A 183 -3.19 -1.06 14.42
CA LYS A 183 -3.40 -0.20 15.57
C LYS A 183 -2.07 0.40 15.99
N LEU A 184 -2.01 1.73 16.03
CA LEU A 184 -0.84 2.48 16.48
C LEU A 184 -1.13 3.07 17.85
N SER A 185 -0.25 2.84 18.77
CA SER A 185 -0.33 3.39 20.13
C SER A 185 0.49 4.67 20.28
#